data_78c7289441cbe23b447d482584414246
#
_entry.id   78c7289441cbe23b447d482584414246
#
_cell.length_a   1.000
_cell.length_b   1.000
_cell.length_c   1.000
_cell.angle_alpha   90.00
_cell.angle_beta   90.00
_cell.angle_gamma   90.00
#
_symmetry.space_group_name_H-M   'P 1'
#
loop_
_entity.id
_entity.type
_entity.pdbx_description
1 polymer ?
#
loop_
_entity_poly.entity_id
_entity_poly.type
_entity_poly.pdbx_seq_one_letter_code
_entity_poly.pdbx_strand_id
1 'polypeptide(L)'
;MQALVDSVKNTIVGTIRGTGEIVNAVTETVSGSLTTALKGTGSVGKALTEAASDVASGVIQGTSQVGGDLGKATKGAVIGVLKGTKEVGGEAVDAVASTVQNLVKSTADVGGDIGSAAQQAMEGTVEGASSLGIKSVDAIAAAASGAIQGAGDVGRTTTETASQVARGLIKGASNVGGDLGSAARGSLLGVLRGTRDLTAQTTDTLAATAGSVVKATADVGGDVAATAQATVEGAIQGAKEIGVDASEAASAAATGALRAAGDISTEAVEQVQKAATGVISGVKVVVKAPFTR
;
A
#
# COMPACT_ATOMS: atom_id res chain seq x y z
N MET A 1 -21.49 14.15 5.71
CA MET A 1 -20.91 13.23 4.72
C MET A 1 -21.06 13.79 3.29
N GLN A 2 -22.22 13.77 2.65
CA GLN A 2 -22.37 14.22 1.25
C GLN A 2 -21.84 15.64 0.99
N ALA A 3 -22.02 16.58 1.91
CA ALA A 3 -21.55 17.96 1.77
C ALA A 3 -20.01 18.08 1.68
N LEU A 4 -19.25 17.23 2.39
CA LEU A 4 -17.78 17.22 2.33
C LEU A 4 -17.29 16.63 1.00
N VAL A 5 -17.89 15.53 0.55
CA VAL A 5 -17.63 14.90 -0.76
C VAL A 5 -17.85 15.92 -1.88
N ASP A 6 -19.00 16.60 -1.89
CA ASP A 6 -19.35 17.59 -2.93
C ASP A 6 -18.41 18.82 -2.87
N SER A 7 -18.05 19.28 -1.69
CA SER A 7 -17.10 20.39 -1.52
C SER A 7 -15.71 20.04 -2.08
N VAL A 8 -15.17 18.89 -1.70
CA VAL A 8 -13.87 18.40 -2.20
C VAL A 8 -13.91 18.20 -3.71
N LYS A 9 -14.95 17.53 -4.23
CA LYS A 9 -15.12 17.30 -5.66
C LYS A 9 -15.12 18.62 -6.45
N ASN A 10 -15.90 19.63 -6.03
CA ASN A 10 -15.99 20.91 -6.72
C ASN A 10 -14.66 21.68 -6.67
N THR A 11 -13.97 21.63 -5.54
CA THR A 11 -12.64 22.24 -5.40
C THR A 11 -11.62 21.56 -6.32
N ILE A 12 -11.58 20.23 -6.36
CA ILE A 12 -10.71 19.46 -7.25
C ILE A 12 -10.98 19.79 -8.72
N VAL A 13 -12.24 19.83 -9.15
CA VAL A 13 -12.62 20.22 -10.53
C VAL A 13 -12.11 21.61 -10.87
N GLY A 14 -12.24 22.57 -9.97
CA GLY A 14 -11.74 23.94 -10.19
C GLY A 14 -10.22 24.02 -10.23
N THR A 15 -9.54 23.34 -9.32
CA THR A 15 -8.09 23.43 -9.17
C THR A 15 -7.35 22.70 -10.29
N ILE A 16 -7.76 21.49 -10.65
CA ILE A 16 -7.11 20.72 -11.73
C ILE A 16 -7.25 21.44 -13.08
N ARG A 17 -8.41 22.05 -13.36
CA ARG A 17 -8.58 22.85 -14.59
C ARG A 17 -7.67 24.09 -14.65
N GLY A 18 -7.27 24.62 -13.49
CA GLY A 18 -6.45 25.83 -13.42
C GLY A 18 -4.94 25.60 -13.47
N THR A 19 -4.44 24.51 -12.87
CA THR A 19 -3.00 24.32 -12.66
C THR A 19 -2.37 23.19 -13.46
N GLY A 20 -3.13 22.18 -13.85
CA GLY A 20 -2.60 20.96 -14.50
C GLY A 20 -1.73 20.06 -13.60
N GLU A 21 -1.36 20.50 -12.39
CA GLU A 21 -0.57 19.73 -11.42
C GLU A 21 -1.46 18.97 -10.44
N ILE A 22 -1.91 17.77 -10.82
CA ILE A 22 -2.90 17.00 -10.09
C ILE A 22 -2.43 16.65 -8.67
N VAL A 23 -1.19 16.19 -8.48
CA VAL A 23 -0.71 15.72 -7.17
C VAL A 23 -0.73 16.85 -6.14
N ASN A 24 -0.14 18.00 -6.48
CA ASN A 24 -0.06 19.16 -5.56
C ASN A 24 -1.45 19.72 -5.25
N ALA A 25 -2.28 19.91 -6.30
CA ALA A 25 -3.63 20.42 -6.17
C ALA A 25 -4.49 19.54 -5.24
N VAL A 26 -4.42 18.21 -5.42
CA VAL A 26 -5.12 17.25 -4.57
C VAL A 26 -4.56 17.26 -3.15
N THR A 27 -3.25 17.26 -2.97
CA THR A 27 -2.61 17.26 -1.65
C THR A 27 -3.06 18.47 -0.82
N GLU A 28 -3.04 19.67 -1.39
CA GLU A 28 -3.45 20.89 -0.68
C GLU A 28 -4.95 20.90 -0.38
N THR A 29 -5.78 20.49 -1.34
CA THR A 29 -7.24 20.41 -1.15
C THR A 29 -7.59 19.42 -0.04
N VAL A 30 -6.98 18.25 -0.04
CA VAL A 30 -7.23 17.19 0.95
C VAL A 30 -6.77 17.61 2.34
N SER A 31 -5.53 18.10 2.49
CA SER A 31 -5.01 18.55 3.79
C SER A 31 -5.87 19.67 4.37
N GLY A 32 -6.21 20.67 3.57
CA GLY A 32 -7.05 21.80 3.99
C GLY A 32 -8.48 21.37 4.36
N SER A 33 -9.09 20.47 3.58
CA SER A 33 -10.44 19.96 3.86
C SER A 33 -10.49 19.15 5.14
N LEU A 34 -9.51 18.26 5.39
CA LEU A 34 -9.38 17.50 6.63
C LEU A 34 -9.19 18.42 7.84
N THR A 35 -8.23 19.34 7.77
CA THR A 35 -7.97 20.28 8.84
C THR A 35 -9.20 21.13 9.19
N THR A 36 -9.97 21.53 8.17
CA THR A 36 -11.20 22.30 8.36
C THR A 36 -12.33 21.45 8.96
N ALA A 37 -12.52 20.23 8.47
CA ALA A 37 -13.56 19.33 8.95
C ALA A 37 -13.35 18.91 10.41
N LEU A 38 -12.08 18.82 10.85
CA LEU A 38 -11.71 18.37 12.20
C LEU A 38 -11.58 19.51 13.21
N LYS A 39 -11.48 20.77 12.78
CA LYS A 39 -11.53 21.93 13.68
C LYS A 39 -12.87 22.00 14.40
N GLY A 40 -12.86 21.68 15.69
CA GLY A 40 -14.05 21.74 16.54
C GLY A 40 -14.71 20.38 16.86
N THR A 41 -14.15 19.27 16.40
CA THR A 41 -14.63 17.93 16.81
C THR A 41 -13.88 17.46 18.07
N GLY A 42 -14.61 17.14 19.13
CA GLY A 42 -14.03 16.66 20.40
C GLY A 42 -13.51 15.20 20.35
N SER A 43 -13.75 14.46 19.26
CA SER A 43 -13.29 13.07 19.05
C SER A 43 -12.61 12.95 17.68
N VAL A 44 -11.29 13.10 17.68
CA VAL A 44 -10.50 13.19 16.43
C VAL A 44 -10.46 11.85 15.68
N GLY A 45 -10.36 10.70 16.34
CA GLY A 45 -10.10 9.42 15.69
C GLY A 45 -11.17 8.99 14.68
N LYS A 46 -12.43 8.80 15.14
CA LYS A 46 -13.53 8.36 14.24
C LYS A 46 -13.88 9.40 13.20
N ALA A 47 -13.95 10.68 13.60
CA ALA A 47 -14.23 11.78 12.70
C ALA A 47 -13.15 11.93 11.61
N LEU A 48 -11.88 11.66 11.93
CA LEU A 48 -10.78 11.66 10.99
C LEU A 48 -10.93 10.57 9.92
N THR A 49 -11.26 9.35 10.34
CA THR A 49 -11.45 8.21 9.41
C THR A 49 -12.64 8.46 8.47
N GLU A 50 -13.75 8.96 8.99
CA GLU A 50 -14.93 9.31 8.18
C GLU A 50 -14.63 10.46 7.20
N ALA A 51 -14.00 11.54 7.67
CA ALA A 51 -13.61 12.65 6.82
C ALA A 51 -12.60 12.25 5.74
N ALA A 52 -11.61 11.40 6.07
CA ALA A 52 -10.64 10.89 5.13
C ALA A 52 -11.31 10.04 4.02
N SER A 53 -12.32 9.25 4.37
CA SER A 53 -13.10 8.45 3.42
C SER A 53 -13.94 9.33 2.47
N ASP A 54 -14.59 10.36 2.99
CA ASP A 54 -15.38 11.31 2.20
C ASP A 54 -14.49 12.10 1.22
N VAL A 55 -13.33 12.55 1.73
CA VAL A 55 -12.33 13.26 0.92
C VAL A 55 -11.81 12.37 -0.21
N ALA A 56 -11.49 11.11 0.07
CA ALA A 56 -11.05 10.15 -0.94
C ALA A 56 -12.08 10.01 -2.07
N SER A 57 -13.35 9.85 -1.73
CA SER A 57 -14.43 9.74 -2.71
C SER A 57 -14.59 11.02 -3.54
N GLY A 58 -14.55 12.19 -2.90
CA GLY A 58 -14.63 13.49 -3.58
C GLY A 58 -13.46 13.73 -4.55
N VAL A 59 -12.25 13.32 -4.19
CA VAL A 59 -11.06 13.41 -5.05
C VAL A 59 -11.23 12.59 -6.32
N ILE A 60 -11.60 11.32 -6.20
CA ILE A 60 -11.76 10.43 -7.38
C ILE A 60 -12.89 10.91 -8.28
N GLN A 61 -14.04 11.28 -7.72
CA GLN A 61 -15.16 11.80 -8.49
C GLN A 61 -14.82 13.12 -9.21
N GLY A 62 -14.15 14.05 -8.51
CA GLY A 62 -13.74 15.32 -9.10
C GLY A 62 -12.72 15.15 -10.22
N THR A 63 -11.71 14.30 -10.00
CA THR A 63 -10.68 14.01 -11.00
C THR A 63 -11.25 13.30 -12.22
N SER A 64 -12.13 12.31 -12.02
CA SER A 64 -12.82 11.60 -13.11
C SER A 64 -13.67 12.56 -13.94
N GLN A 65 -14.38 13.50 -13.31
CA GLN A 65 -15.25 14.46 -13.99
C GLN A 65 -14.47 15.38 -14.95
N VAL A 66 -13.22 15.66 -14.69
CA VAL A 66 -12.36 16.49 -15.57
C VAL A 66 -11.46 15.67 -16.48
N GLY A 67 -11.60 14.34 -16.51
CA GLY A 67 -10.74 13.46 -17.28
C GLY A 67 -9.28 13.44 -16.79
N GLY A 68 -9.06 13.73 -15.53
CA GLY A 68 -7.73 13.75 -14.91
C GLY A 68 -7.18 12.35 -14.60
N ASP A 69 -5.89 12.29 -14.32
CA ASP A 69 -5.17 11.06 -13.96
C ASP A 69 -5.54 10.62 -12.53
N LEU A 70 -6.33 9.54 -12.43
CA LEU A 70 -6.81 8.99 -11.15
C LEU A 70 -5.66 8.45 -10.28
N GLY A 71 -4.59 7.94 -10.88
CA GLY A 71 -3.42 7.48 -10.14
C GLY A 71 -2.71 8.64 -9.45
N LYS A 72 -2.45 9.74 -10.17
CA LYS A 72 -1.88 10.95 -9.57
C LYS A 72 -2.78 11.56 -8.50
N ALA A 73 -4.09 11.55 -8.71
CA ALA A 73 -5.05 12.00 -7.73
C ALA A 73 -5.02 11.15 -6.47
N THR A 74 -4.94 9.83 -6.61
CA THR A 74 -4.80 8.89 -5.50
C THR A 74 -3.52 9.16 -4.70
N LYS A 75 -2.39 9.34 -5.38
CA LYS A 75 -1.11 9.70 -4.73
C LYS A 75 -1.24 10.98 -3.91
N GLY A 76 -1.76 12.04 -4.52
CA GLY A 76 -1.97 13.33 -3.84
C GLY A 76 -2.93 13.23 -2.65
N ALA A 77 -3.99 12.43 -2.77
CA ALA A 77 -4.95 12.24 -1.68
C ALA A 77 -4.30 11.60 -0.46
N VAL A 78 -3.49 10.55 -0.64
CA VAL A 78 -2.79 9.90 0.47
C VAL A 78 -1.79 10.84 1.13
N ILE A 79 -0.98 11.57 0.37
CA ILE A 79 -0.05 12.58 0.91
C ILE A 79 -0.82 13.65 1.68
N GLY A 80 -1.94 14.13 1.14
CA GLY A 80 -2.78 15.14 1.77
C GLY A 80 -3.41 14.67 3.08
N VAL A 81 -3.86 13.41 3.15
CA VAL A 81 -4.38 12.80 4.39
C VAL A 81 -3.28 12.68 5.44
N LEU A 82 -2.10 12.19 5.08
CA LEU A 82 -0.97 12.11 6.01
C LEU A 82 -0.60 13.49 6.56
N LYS A 83 -0.54 14.51 5.70
CA LYS A 83 -0.24 15.88 6.08
C LYS A 83 -1.33 16.47 6.99
N GLY A 84 -2.60 16.39 6.59
CA GLY A 84 -3.71 16.92 7.37
C GLY A 84 -3.86 16.22 8.73
N THR A 85 -3.66 14.90 8.78
CA THR A 85 -3.69 14.13 10.03
C THR A 85 -2.59 14.57 10.99
N LYS A 86 -1.37 14.81 10.50
CA LYS A 86 -0.28 15.32 11.32
C LYS A 86 -0.58 16.72 11.85
N GLU A 87 -1.16 17.61 11.03
CA GLU A 87 -1.54 18.96 11.41
C GLU A 87 -2.58 19.02 12.54
N VAL A 88 -3.48 18.03 12.59
CA VAL A 88 -4.52 17.94 13.65
C VAL A 88 -4.09 17.08 14.84
N GLY A 89 -2.87 16.55 14.86
CA GLY A 89 -2.35 15.71 15.95
C GLY A 89 -3.02 14.34 16.04
N GLY A 90 -3.59 13.84 14.95
CA GLY A 90 -4.24 12.53 14.87
C GLY A 90 -3.27 11.39 14.57
N GLU A 91 -3.73 10.14 14.81
CA GLU A 91 -3.01 8.95 14.39
C GLU A 91 -3.23 8.68 12.89
N ALA A 92 -2.15 8.67 12.12
CA ALA A 92 -2.20 8.60 10.67
C ALA A 92 -2.57 7.20 10.14
N VAL A 93 -2.34 6.14 10.93
CA VAL A 93 -2.38 4.75 10.47
C VAL A 93 -3.78 4.34 10.00
N ASP A 94 -4.81 4.54 10.85
CA ASP A 94 -6.18 4.16 10.52
C ASP A 94 -6.78 5.04 9.41
N ALA A 95 -6.44 6.32 9.42
CA ALA A 95 -6.86 7.25 8.37
C ALA A 95 -6.30 6.88 7.01
N VAL A 96 -5.04 6.46 6.93
CA VAL A 96 -4.41 5.99 5.69
C VAL A 96 -5.07 4.71 5.18
N ALA A 97 -5.32 3.72 6.03
CA ALA A 97 -5.97 2.47 5.63
C ALA A 97 -7.34 2.75 5.00
N SER A 98 -8.18 3.51 5.69
CA SER A 98 -9.53 3.87 5.23
C SER A 98 -9.50 4.73 3.96
N THR A 99 -8.56 5.65 3.87
CA THR A 99 -8.36 6.47 2.66
C THR A 99 -8.05 5.60 1.46
N VAL A 100 -7.06 4.72 1.57
CA VAL A 100 -6.64 3.86 0.46
C VAL A 100 -7.75 2.89 0.07
N GLN A 101 -8.45 2.28 1.04
CA GLN A 101 -9.61 1.44 0.77
C GLN A 101 -10.67 2.18 -0.06
N ASN A 102 -11.03 3.40 0.35
CA ASN A 102 -12.04 4.19 -0.36
C ASN A 102 -11.56 4.73 -1.70
N LEU A 103 -10.27 5.07 -1.85
CA LEU A 103 -9.69 5.45 -3.15
C LEU A 103 -9.79 4.30 -4.15
N VAL A 104 -9.44 3.08 -3.74
CA VAL A 104 -9.55 1.88 -4.58
C VAL A 104 -11.01 1.62 -4.97
N LYS A 105 -11.95 1.66 -4.01
CA LYS A 105 -13.39 1.49 -4.28
C LYS A 105 -13.93 2.57 -5.21
N SER A 106 -13.71 3.84 -4.90
CA SER A 106 -14.20 4.95 -5.72
C SER A 106 -13.58 4.95 -7.13
N THR A 107 -12.33 4.47 -7.28
CA THR A 107 -11.71 4.28 -8.59
C THR A 107 -12.45 3.20 -9.40
N ALA A 108 -12.83 2.09 -8.76
CA ALA A 108 -13.63 1.05 -9.40
C ALA A 108 -15.01 1.57 -9.80
N ASP A 109 -15.67 2.36 -8.93
CA ASP A 109 -17.01 2.94 -9.17
C ASP A 109 -17.04 3.85 -10.40
N VAL A 110 -15.95 4.55 -10.69
CA VAL A 110 -15.84 5.38 -11.90
C VAL A 110 -15.22 4.64 -13.10
N GLY A 111 -15.04 3.33 -13.01
CA GLY A 111 -14.47 2.50 -14.07
C GLY A 111 -12.96 2.67 -14.29
N GLY A 112 -12.24 3.19 -13.30
CA GLY A 112 -10.80 3.40 -13.35
C GLY A 112 -9.99 2.13 -13.07
N ASP A 113 -8.68 2.19 -13.29
CA ASP A 113 -7.74 1.10 -13.01
C ASP A 113 -7.35 1.09 -11.52
N ILE A 114 -7.90 0.12 -10.77
CA ILE A 114 -7.63 -0.05 -9.35
C ILE A 114 -6.19 -0.48 -9.05
N GLY A 115 -5.53 -1.18 -9.97
CA GLY A 115 -4.14 -1.57 -9.82
C GLY A 115 -3.22 -0.35 -9.83
N SER A 116 -3.42 0.54 -10.81
CA SER A 116 -2.71 1.82 -10.87
C SER A 116 -3.02 2.70 -9.65
N ALA A 117 -4.28 2.78 -9.22
CA ALA A 117 -4.65 3.53 -8.02
C ALA A 117 -3.95 2.97 -6.76
N ALA A 118 -3.96 1.65 -6.58
CA ALA A 118 -3.27 1.01 -5.46
C ALA A 118 -1.76 1.27 -5.49
N GLN A 119 -1.11 1.13 -6.65
CA GLN A 119 0.32 1.42 -6.80
C GLN A 119 0.65 2.87 -6.43
N GLN A 120 -0.11 3.83 -6.96
CA GLN A 120 0.10 5.26 -6.71
C GLN A 120 -0.23 5.66 -5.26
N ALA A 121 -1.21 5.00 -4.62
CA ALA A 121 -1.46 5.16 -3.20
C ALA A 121 -0.24 4.76 -2.35
N MET A 122 0.43 3.66 -2.72
CA MET A 122 1.62 3.20 -2.04
C MET A 122 2.80 4.14 -2.22
N GLU A 123 3.05 4.63 -3.44
CA GLU A 123 4.05 5.67 -3.69
C GLU A 123 3.78 6.91 -2.82
N GLY A 124 2.54 7.38 -2.78
CA GLY A 124 2.12 8.51 -1.93
C GLY A 124 2.27 8.25 -0.43
N THR A 125 2.01 7.02 0.03
CA THR A 125 2.21 6.64 1.44
C THR A 125 3.67 6.76 1.84
N VAL A 126 4.59 6.22 1.02
CA VAL A 126 6.02 6.25 1.33
C VAL A 126 6.57 7.68 1.26
N GLU A 127 6.24 8.43 0.22
CA GLU A 127 6.66 9.83 0.08
C GLU A 127 6.12 10.72 1.21
N GLY A 128 4.82 10.58 1.51
CA GLY A 128 4.18 11.33 2.60
C GLY A 128 4.76 10.98 3.96
N ALA A 129 4.92 9.68 4.26
CA ALA A 129 5.52 9.24 5.53
C ALA A 129 6.97 9.72 5.68
N SER A 130 7.77 9.60 4.63
CA SER A 130 9.17 10.07 4.61
C SER A 130 9.25 11.58 4.85
N SER A 131 8.47 12.37 4.12
CA SER A 131 8.48 13.84 4.23
C SER A 131 8.02 14.36 5.60
N LEU A 132 7.18 13.58 6.28
CA LEU A 132 6.60 13.93 7.58
C LEU A 132 7.34 13.29 8.77
N GLY A 133 8.33 12.42 8.55
CA GLY A 133 9.05 11.70 9.61
C GLY A 133 8.16 10.69 10.35
N ILE A 134 7.16 10.12 9.68
CA ILE A 134 6.26 9.08 10.24
C ILE A 134 6.96 7.71 10.11
N LYS A 135 6.77 6.82 11.11
CA LYS A 135 7.28 5.44 11.02
C LYS A 135 6.68 4.74 9.81
N SER A 136 7.52 4.45 8.82
CA SER A 136 7.08 4.01 7.49
C SER A 136 6.39 2.65 7.49
N VAL A 137 6.85 1.66 8.28
CA VAL A 137 6.32 0.28 8.24
C VAL A 137 4.85 0.22 8.61
N ASP A 138 4.41 0.91 9.66
CA ASP A 138 3.01 0.90 10.10
C ASP A 138 2.09 1.60 9.10
N ALA A 139 2.51 2.76 8.57
CA ALA A 139 1.77 3.47 7.54
C ALA A 139 1.69 2.66 6.23
N ILE A 140 2.79 2.02 5.84
CA ILE A 140 2.87 1.12 4.68
C ILE A 140 1.93 -0.07 4.84
N ALA A 141 1.98 -0.74 6.00
CA ALA A 141 1.12 -1.91 6.27
C ALA A 141 -0.37 -1.52 6.29
N ALA A 142 -0.70 -0.37 6.87
CA ALA A 142 -2.07 0.16 6.88
C ALA A 142 -2.56 0.47 5.46
N ALA A 143 -1.77 1.17 4.66
CA ALA A 143 -2.10 1.46 3.27
C ALA A 143 -2.28 0.18 2.43
N ALA A 144 -1.36 -0.78 2.57
CA ALA A 144 -1.45 -2.06 1.89
C ALA A 144 -2.71 -2.85 2.31
N SER A 145 -3.02 -2.89 3.61
CA SER A 145 -4.25 -3.49 4.12
C SER A 145 -5.50 -2.85 3.51
N GLY A 146 -5.55 -1.51 3.48
CA GLY A 146 -6.67 -0.77 2.87
C GLY A 146 -6.83 -1.08 1.38
N ALA A 147 -5.73 -1.16 0.62
CA ALA A 147 -5.79 -1.51 -0.80
C ALA A 147 -6.36 -2.92 -1.04
N ILE A 148 -5.93 -3.91 -0.24
CA ILE A 148 -6.41 -5.29 -0.33
C ILE A 148 -7.90 -5.38 0.02
N GLN A 149 -8.33 -4.71 1.10
CA GLN A 149 -9.73 -4.66 1.49
C GLN A 149 -10.59 -3.97 0.42
N GLY A 150 -10.13 -2.83 -0.11
CA GLY A 150 -10.84 -2.11 -1.18
C GLY A 150 -11.00 -2.93 -2.45
N ALA A 151 -9.97 -3.68 -2.85
CA ALA A 151 -10.05 -4.60 -3.99
C ALA A 151 -11.04 -5.75 -3.74
N GLY A 152 -11.01 -6.33 -2.52
CA GLY A 152 -11.96 -7.38 -2.11
C GLY A 152 -13.41 -6.88 -2.12
N ASP A 153 -13.66 -5.67 -1.62
CA ASP A 153 -14.99 -5.04 -1.57
C ASP A 153 -15.62 -4.87 -2.97
N VAL A 154 -14.80 -4.67 -4.00
CA VAL A 154 -15.26 -4.52 -5.39
C VAL A 154 -15.15 -5.82 -6.21
N GLY A 155 -14.90 -6.95 -5.55
CA GLY A 155 -14.85 -8.28 -6.18
C GLY A 155 -13.65 -8.48 -7.12
N ARG A 156 -12.56 -7.74 -6.92
CA ARG A 156 -11.33 -7.87 -7.73
C ARG A 156 -10.36 -8.85 -7.09
N THR A 157 -9.45 -9.39 -7.92
CA THR A 157 -8.42 -10.34 -7.48
C THR A 157 -7.43 -9.64 -6.55
N THR A 158 -7.42 -10.03 -5.29
CA THR A 158 -6.51 -9.47 -4.27
C THR A 158 -5.04 -9.69 -4.63
N THR A 159 -4.72 -10.80 -5.31
CA THR A 159 -3.36 -11.14 -5.76
C THR A 159 -2.78 -10.12 -6.73
N GLU A 160 -3.56 -9.65 -7.71
CA GLU A 160 -3.10 -8.62 -8.64
C GLU A 160 -2.89 -7.28 -7.93
N THR A 161 -3.86 -6.87 -7.11
CA THR A 161 -3.73 -5.65 -6.31
C THR A 161 -2.53 -5.71 -5.38
N ALA A 162 -2.29 -6.83 -4.71
CA ALA A 162 -1.13 -7.02 -3.83
C ALA A 162 0.20 -6.91 -4.58
N SER A 163 0.26 -7.39 -5.82
CA SER A 163 1.43 -7.23 -6.68
C SER A 163 1.69 -5.76 -7.04
N GLN A 164 0.64 -4.98 -7.33
CA GLN A 164 0.76 -3.55 -7.60
C GLN A 164 1.13 -2.76 -6.34
N VAL A 165 0.57 -3.12 -5.19
CA VAL A 165 0.95 -2.59 -3.87
C VAL A 165 2.45 -2.77 -3.64
N ALA A 166 2.98 -3.97 -3.82
CA ALA A 166 4.41 -4.26 -3.64
C ALA A 166 5.29 -3.39 -4.55
N ARG A 167 4.94 -3.28 -5.83
CA ARG A 167 5.67 -2.43 -6.79
C ARG A 167 5.64 -0.96 -6.40
N GLY A 168 4.48 -0.44 -6.00
CA GLY A 168 4.34 0.95 -5.58
C GLY A 168 5.18 1.27 -4.34
N LEU A 169 5.23 0.35 -3.36
CA LEU A 169 6.02 0.49 -2.15
C LEU A 169 7.53 0.52 -2.42
N ILE A 170 8.02 -0.44 -3.19
CA ILE A 170 9.45 -0.52 -3.53
C ILE A 170 9.87 0.71 -4.36
N LYS A 171 9.08 1.08 -5.37
CA LYS A 171 9.34 2.25 -6.19
C LYS A 171 9.29 3.55 -5.37
N GLY A 172 8.27 3.71 -4.51
CA GLY A 172 8.16 4.86 -3.62
C GLY A 172 9.36 4.96 -2.67
N ALA A 173 9.79 3.84 -2.06
CA ALA A 173 10.95 3.80 -1.19
C ALA A 173 12.25 4.17 -1.96
N SER A 174 12.44 3.62 -3.15
CA SER A 174 13.58 3.97 -4.00
C SER A 174 13.60 5.46 -4.36
N ASN A 175 12.45 6.05 -4.71
CA ASN A 175 12.36 7.46 -5.11
C ASN A 175 12.74 8.44 -3.98
N VAL A 176 12.49 8.08 -2.73
CA VAL A 176 12.84 8.92 -1.57
C VAL A 176 14.16 8.53 -0.90
N GLY A 177 14.91 7.60 -1.48
CA GLY A 177 16.13 7.05 -0.86
C GLY A 177 15.85 6.31 0.46
N GLY A 178 14.65 5.74 0.59
CA GLY A 178 14.18 5.04 1.78
C GLY A 178 14.63 3.59 1.85
N ASP A 179 14.32 2.94 2.98
CA ASP A 179 14.65 1.54 3.23
C ASP A 179 13.70 0.58 2.49
N LEU A 180 14.24 -0.11 1.48
CA LEU A 180 13.51 -1.10 0.70
C LEU A 180 13.09 -2.31 1.55
N GLY A 181 13.86 -2.67 2.59
CA GLY A 181 13.52 -3.73 3.53
C GLY A 181 12.26 -3.40 4.34
N SER A 182 12.14 -2.17 4.82
CA SER A 182 10.92 -1.70 5.50
C SER A 182 9.71 -1.70 4.56
N ALA A 183 9.86 -1.30 3.30
CA ALA A 183 8.81 -1.35 2.29
C ALA A 183 8.38 -2.80 2.00
N ALA A 184 9.35 -3.70 1.86
CA ALA A 184 9.12 -5.13 1.65
C ALA A 184 8.38 -5.77 2.84
N ARG A 185 8.84 -5.52 4.07
CA ARG A 185 8.19 -6.02 5.30
C ARG A 185 6.77 -5.51 5.42
N GLY A 186 6.56 -4.21 5.25
CA GLY A 186 5.25 -3.58 5.36
C GLY A 186 4.25 -4.08 4.32
N SER A 187 4.69 -4.44 3.11
CA SER A 187 3.82 -4.98 2.06
C SER A 187 3.18 -6.32 2.47
N LEU A 188 3.97 -7.27 2.98
CA LEU A 188 3.46 -8.59 3.39
C LEU A 188 2.62 -8.51 4.67
N LEU A 189 3.07 -7.70 5.62
CA LEU A 189 2.31 -7.41 6.83
C LEU A 189 0.92 -6.83 6.49
N GLY A 190 0.86 -5.87 5.58
CA GLY A 190 -0.38 -5.23 5.14
C GLY A 190 -1.30 -6.18 4.37
N VAL A 191 -0.75 -7.05 3.51
CA VAL A 191 -1.54 -8.08 2.81
C VAL A 191 -2.23 -9.00 3.81
N LEU A 192 -1.49 -9.52 4.82
CA LEU A 192 -2.07 -10.38 5.85
C LEU A 192 -3.13 -9.67 6.70
N ARG A 193 -2.88 -8.43 7.09
CA ARG A 193 -3.88 -7.60 7.81
C ARG A 193 -5.13 -7.35 6.96
N GLY A 194 -4.97 -7.21 5.64
CA GLY A 194 -6.06 -6.96 4.70
C GLY A 194 -6.94 -8.19 4.44
N THR A 195 -6.34 -9.37 4.34
CA THR A 195 -7.04 -10.65 4.11
C THR A 195 -7.65 -11.21 5.38
N ARG A 196 -7.04 -10.99 6.54
CA ARG A 196 -7.46 -11.44 7.87
C ARG A 196 -7.57 -12.96 8.04
N ASP A 197 -7.08 -13.74 7.11
CA ASP A 197 -7.09 -15.20 7.12
C ASP A 197 -5.87 -15.78 6.41
N LEU A 198 -5.69 -17.09 6.47
CA LEU A 198 -4.69 -17.82 5.71
C LEU A 198 -5.37 -18.96 4.94
N THR A 199 -5.99 -18.61 3.83
CA THR A 199 -6.54 -19.57 2.86
C THR A 199 -5.52 -19.87 1.77
N ALA A 200 -5.81 -20.83 0.90
CA ALA A 200 -4.98 -21.11 -0.28
C ALA A 200 -4.82 -19.86 -1.16
N GLN A 201 -5.87 -19.06 -1.32
CA GLN A 201 -5.81 -17.79 -2.07
C GLN A 201 -4.91 -16.75 -1.40
N THR A 202 -4.92 -16.67 -0.07
CA THR A 202 -4.01 -15.79 0.68
C THR A 202 -2.56 -16.25 0.53
N THR A 203 -2.30 -17.55 0.57
CA THR A 203 -0.99 -18.14 0.34
C THR A 203 -0.44 -17.79 -1.05
N ASP A 204 -1.27 -17.89 -2.09
CA ASP A 204 -0.91 -17.47 -3.45
C ASP A 204 -0.66 -15.96 -3.54
N THR A 205 -1.48 -15.17 -2.84
CA THR A 205 -1.30 -13.70 -2.78
C THR A 205 0.00 -13.32 -2.10
N LEU A 206 0.38 -13.99 -1.00
CA LEU A 206 1.67 -13.77 -0.32
C LEU A 206 2.84 -14.12 -1.25
N ALA A 207 2.77 -15.25 -1.95
CA ALA A 207 3.81 -15.64 -2.90
C ALA A 207 3.94 -14.63 -4.06
N ALA A 208 2.83 -14.19 -4.64
CA ALA A 208 2.82 -13.19 -5.71
C ALA A 208 3.35 -11.83 -5.25
N THR A 209 2.97 -11.41 -4.04
CA THR A 209 3.45 -10.17 -3.42
C THR A 209 4.97 -10.22 -3.22
N ALA A 210 5.46 -11.31 -2.61
CA ALA A 210 6.89 -11.52 -2.38
C ALA A 210 7.68 -11.53 -3.71
N GLY A 211 7.17 -12.21 -4.72
CA GLY A 211 7.76 -12.19 -6.05
C GLY A 211 7.80 -10.80 -6.67
N SER A 212 6.74 -10.01 -6.49
CA SER A 212 6.68 -8.64 -6.99
C SER A 212 7.64 -7.69 -6.26
N VAL A 213 7.83 -7.87 -4.94
CA VAL A 213 8.85 -7.16 -4.16
C VAL A 213 10.24 -7.43 -4.74
N VAL A 214 10.59 -8.71 -4.92
CA VAL A 214 11.91 -9.12 -5.44
C VAL A 214 12.17 -8.53 -6.82
N LYS A 215 11.21 -8.64 -7.74
CA LYS A 215 11.32 -8.07 -9.10
C LYS A 215 11.47 -6.55 -9.06
N ALA A 216 10.59 -5.86 -8.33
CA ALA A 216 10.65 -4.40 -8.21
C ALA A 216 11.96 -3.92 -7.56
N THR A 217 12.52 -4.69 -6.60
CA THR A 217 13.82 -4.39 -6.00
C THR A 217 14.95 -4.50 -7.02
N ALA A 218 14.93 -5.55 -7.86
CA ALA A 218 15.91 -5.70 -8.94
C ALA A 218 15.79 -4.55 -9.96
N ASP A 219 14.56 -4.17 -10.33
CA ASP A 219 14.30 -3.08 -11.30
C ASP A 219 14.86 -1.72 -10.82
N VAL A 220 14.92 -1.49 -9.52
CA VAL A 220 15.51 -0.26 -8.94
C VAL A 220 16.98 -0.42 -8.52
N GLY A 221 17.61 -1.55 -8.80
CA GLY A 221 19.01 -1.83 -8.45
C GLY A 221 19.25 -2.05 -6.95
N GLY A 222 18.23 -2.46 -6.19
CA GLY A 222 18.32 -2.69 -4.75
C GLY A 222 18.84 -4.08 -4.39
N ASP A 223 19.09 -4.31 -3.09
CA ASP A 223 19.51 -5.61 -2.55
C ASP A 223 18.34 -6.59 -2.49
N VAL A 224 18.32 -7.50 -3.47
CA VAL A 224 17.27 -8.52 -3.62
C VAL A 224 17.24 -9.51 -2.47
N ALA A 225 18.41 -9.87 -1.92
CA ALA A 225 18.50 -10.82 -0.81
C ALA A 225 17.96 -10.21 0.50
N ALA A 226 18.38 -8.98 0.81
CA ALA A 226 17.91 -8.26 1.99
C ALA A 226 16.39 -8.02 1.93
N THR A 227 15.85 -7.62 0.78
CA THR A 227 14.41 -7.41 0.61
C THR A 227 13.62 -8.73 0.65
N ALA A 228 14.15 -9.83 0.12
CA ALA A 228 13.53 -11.15 0.23
C ALA A 228 13.44 -11.60 1.69
N GLN A 229 14.50 -11.42 2.48
CA GLN A 229 14.49 -11.70 3.91
C GLN A 229 13.45 -10.85 4.64
N ALA A 230 13.45 -9.54 4.41
CA ALA A 230 12.49 -8.62 5.04
C ALA A 230 11.04 -8.96 4.67
N THR A 231 10.81 -9.44 3.45
CA THR A 231 9.50 -9.93 2.97
C THR A 231 9.02 -11.13 3.81
N VAL A 232 9.90 -12.12 4.04
CA VAL A 232 9.59 -13.29 4.89
C VAL A 232 9.35 -12.87 6.34
N GLU A 233 10.14 -11.94 6.88
CA GLU A 233 9.92 -11.39 8.22
C GLU A 233 8.56 -10.69 8.35
N GLY A 234 8.15 -9.94 7.32
CA GLY A 234 6.82 -9.31 7.26
C GLY A 234 5.67 -10.32 7.25
N ALA A 235 5.84 -11.43 6.52
CA ALA A 235 4.87 -12.52 6.51
C ALA A 235 4.78 -13.22 7.88
N ILE A 236 5.91 -13.46 8.54
CA ILE A 236 5.95 -14.03 9.91
C ILE A 236 5.26 -13.10 10.91
N GLN A 237 5.59 -11.82 10.86
CA GLN A 237 5.00 -10.83 11.77
C GLN A 237 3.49 -10.73 11.56
N GLY A 238 3.03 -10.58 10.33
CA GLY A 238 1.61 -10.48 10.01
C GLY A 238 0.82 -11.72 10.40
N ALA A 239 1.37 -12.92 10.16
CA ALA A 239 0.75 -14.16 10.54
C ALA A 239 0.58 -14.28 12.08
N LYS A 240 1.60 -13.89 12.84
CA LYS A 240 1.52 -13.85 14.32
C LYS A 240 0.48 -12.85 14.81
N GLU A 241 0.36 -11.69 14.17
CA GLU A 241 -0.61 -10.66 14.57
C GLU A 241 -2.07 -11.09 14.34
N ILE A 242 -2.35 -11.80 13.26
CA ILE A 242 -3.72 -12.28 12.95
C ILE A 242 -3.99 -13.69 13.48
N GLY A 243 -3.01 -14.33 14.12
CA GLY A 243 -3.17 -15.62 14.77
C GLY A 243 -3.22 -16.84 13.82
N VAL A 244 -2.53 -16.75 12.65
CA VAL A 244 -2.45 -17.84 11.66
C VAL A 244 -1.05 -18.48 11.65
N ASP A 245 -0.88 -19.58 10.88
CA ASP A 245 0.39 -20.30 10.79
C ASP A 245 1.51 -19.46 10.15
N ALA A 246 2.44 -19.00 10.98
CA ALA A 246 3.58 -18.20 10.54
C ALA A 246 4.57 -18.98 9.67
N SER A 247 4.67 -20.31 9.81
CA SER A 247 5.55 -21.14 8.97
C SER A 247 4.99 -21.28 7.56
N GLU A 248 3.67 -21.43 7.44
CA GLU A 248 3.00 -21.48 6.14
C GLU A 248 3.08 -20.14 5.40
N ALA A 249 2.77 -19.03 6.08
CA ALA A 249 2.87 -17.69 5.50
C ALA A 249 4.30 -17.35 5.06
N ALA A 250 5.29 -17.63 5.88
CA ALA A 250 6.70 -17.42 5.58
C ALA A 250 7.18 -18.28 4.41
N SER A 251 6.76 -19.56 4.36
CA SER A 251 7.12 -20.50 3.29
C SER A 251 6.51 -20.08 1.95
N ALA A 252 5.29 -19.54 1.97
CA ALA A 252 4.64 -18.97 0.78
C ALA A 252 5.42 -17.76 0.26
N ALA A 253 5.76 -16.83 1.14
CA ALA A 253 6.55 -15.65 0.79
C ALA A 253 7.94 -16.03 0.24
N ALA A 254 8.66 -16.93 0.92
CA ALA A 254 9.97 -17.41 0.46
C ALA A 254 9.89 -18.11 -0.91
N THR A 255 8.85 -18.91 -1.14
CA THR A 255 8.61 -19.59 -2.42
C THR A 255 8.40 -18.59 -3.55
N GLY A 256 7.60 -17.55 -3.30
CA GLY A 256 7.36 -16.47 -4.28
C GLY A 256 8.62 -15.66 -4.58
N ALA A 257 9.36 -15.30 -3.54
CA ALA A 257 10.63 -14.58 -3.67
C ALA A 257 11.66 -15.39 -4.49
N LEU A 258 11.82 -16.68 -4.18
CA LEU A 258 12.76 -17.54 -4.88
C LEU A 258 12.38 -17.77 -6.35
N ARG A 259 11.07 -17.92 -6.64
CA ARG A 259 10.59 -18.03 -8.03
C ARG A 259 10.93 -16.77 -8.82
N ALA A 260 10.70 -15.60 -8.24
CA ALA A 260 11.02 -14.33 -8.88
C ALA A 260 12.53 -14.13 -9.08
N ALA A 261 13.35 -14.56 -8.13
CA ALA A 261 14.81 -14.56 -8.27
C ALA A 261 15.28 -15.41 -9.46
N GLY A 262 14.59 -16.52 -9.74
CA GLY A 262 14.86 -17.37 -10.91
C GLY A 262 14.65 -16.67 -12.25
N ASP A 263 13.77 -15.68 -12.30
CA ASP A 263 13.56 -14.85 -13.51
C ASP A 263 14.64 -13.76 -13.67
N ILE A 264 15.44 -13.49 -12.62
CA ILE A 264 16.49 -12.46 -12.62
C ILE A 264 17.84 -13.08 -13.00
N SER A 265 18.38 -13.96 -12.16
CA SER A 265 19.64 -14.66 -12.42
C SER A 265 19.86 -15.84 -11.46
N THR A 266 20.83 -16.71 -11.80
CA THR A 266 21.23 -17.83 -10.92
C THR A 266 21.81 -17.33 -9.59
N GLU A 267 22.59 -16.26 -9.63
CA GLU A 267 23.17 -15.63 -8.43
C GLU A 267 22.09 -15.07 -7.51
N ALA A 268 21.02 -14.47 -8.09
CA ALA A 268 19.87 -13.99 -7.31
C ALA A 268 19.15 -15.16 -6.62
N VAL A 269 19.01 -16.32 -7.28
CA VAL A 269 18.43 -17.52 -6.65
C VAL A 269 19.25 -17.96 -5.44
N GLU A 270 20.58 -18.07 -5.57
CA GLU A 270 21.45 -18.50 -4.47
C GLU A 270 21.39 -17.51 -3.29
N GLN A 271 21.42 -16.21 -3.56
CA GLN A 271 21.35 -15.16 -2.56
C GLN A 271 19.99 -15.18 -1.84
N VAL A 272 18.89 -15.22 -2.58
CA VAL A 272 17.52 -15.28 -2.00
C VAL A 272 17.32 -16.58 -1.24
N GLN A 273 17.78 -17.72 -1.75
CA GLN A 273 17.67 -19.00 -1.06
C GLN A 273 18.37 -18.95 0.30
N LYS A 274 19.56 -18.38 0.35
CA LYS A 274 20.33 -18.23 1.61
C LYS A 274 19.65 -17.26 2.59
N ALA A 275 19.09 -16.16 2.10
CA ALA A 275 18.53 -15.10 2.93
C ALA A 275 17.08 -15.39 3.40
N ALA A 276 16.28 -16.07 2.58
CA ALA A 276 14.84 -16.24 2.80
C ALA A 276 14.44 -17.66 3.26
N THR A 277 15.39 -18.56 3.56
CA THR A 277 15.11 -19.93 4.03
C THR A 277 15.83 -20.25 5.32
N GLY A 278 15.46 -21.38 5.96
CA GLY A 278 16.04 -21.82 7.22
C GLY A 278 15.23 -21.37 8.42
N VAL A 279 15.87 -20.84 9.45
CA VAL A 279 15.18 -20.31 10.65
C VAL A 279 15.25 -18.79 10.64
N ILE A 280 14.10 -18.14 10.41
CA ILE A 280 13.97 -16.69 10.38
C ILE A 280 13.00 -16.29 11.50
N SER A 281 13.40 -15.37 12.37
CA SER A 281 12.59 -14.90 13.51
C SER A 281 11.99 -16.03 14.36
N GLY A 282 12.73 -17.16 14.48
CA GLY A 282 12.31 -18.34 15.25
C GLY A 282 11.31 -19.26 14.51
N VAL A 283 11.05 -19.01 13.25
CA VAL A 283 10.12 -19.80 12.41
C VAL A 283 10.94 -20.58 11.37
N LYS A 284 10.63 -21.87 11.20
CA LYS A 284 11.26 -22.70 10.17
C LYS A 284 10.58 -22.40 8.82
N VAL A 285 11.36 -21.88 7.88
CA VAL A 285 10.91 -21.53 6.53
C VAL A 285 11.39 -22.59 5.54
N VAL A 286 10.45 -23.22 4.86
CA VAL A 286 10.72 -24.28 3.89
C VAL A 286 10.13 -23.89 2.54
N VAL A 287 10.96 -23.81 1.52
CA VAL A 287 10.49 -23.55 0.16
C VAL A 287 9.87 -24.83 -0.40
N LYS A 288 8.61 -24.76 -0.84
CA LYS A 288 8.00 -25.85 -1.62
C LYS A 288 8.65 -25.82 -3.01
N ALA A 289 9.51 -26.78 -3.29
CA ALA A 289 10.25 -26.85 -4.53
C ALA A 289 9.31 -26.88 -5.75
N PRO A 290 9.42 -25.93 -6.68
CA PRO A 290 8.74 -26.01 -7.97
C PRO A 290 9.74 -26.17 -9.12
N PHE A 291 10.91 -26.75 -8.89
CA PHE A 291 11.94 -26.86 -9.93
C PHE A 291 12.31 -28.29 -10.21
N THR A 292 11.37 -29.04 -10.82
CA THR A 292 11.72 -30.05 -11.79
C THR A 292 11.43 -29.46 -13.17
N ARG A 293 12.48 -29.06 -13.86
CA ARG A 293 12.44 -29.00 -15.32
C ARG A 293 12.33 -30.40 -15.88
#